data_0c433690d0c3399aafdd155b20c1c6f5
#
_entry.id   0c433690d0c3399aafdd155b20c1c6f5
#
_cell.length_a   1.000
_cell.length_b   1.000
_cell.length_c   1.000
_cell.angle_alpha   90.00
_cell.angle_beta   90.00
_cell.angle_gamma   90.00
#
_symmetry.space_group_name_H-M   'P 1'
#
loop_
_entity.id
_entity.type
_entity.pdbx_description
1 polymer ?
#
loop_
_entity_poly.entity_id
_entity_poly.type
_entity_poly.pdbx_seq_one_letter_code
_entity_poly.pdbx_strand_id
1 'polypeptide(L)'
;FIREIYKKSSLTILPIKNTYQPSGQSVTLQSMSVGTPVMITKTDGFWDPINFINNKNIHLIEKNEVEVWKQNINRYFEEKKEMEKVKTEGVELILEKFNLNNFNRKLEEIIFKK
;
A
#
# COMPACT_ATOMS: atom_id res chain seq x y z
N PHE A 1 2.10 9.84 -15.76
CA PHE A 1 0.69 9.45 -15.97
C PHE A 1 0.13 8.62 -14.82
N ILE A 2 0.77 7.47 -14.51
CA ILE A 2 0.33 6.60 -13.41
C ILE A 2 0.37 7.34 -12.08
N ARG A 3 1.44 8.08 -11.83
CA ARG A 3 1.60 8.88 -10.62
C ARG A 3 0.46 9.90 -10.44
N GLU A 4 0.03 10.52 -11.53
CA GLU A 4 -1.08 11.47 -11.51
C GLU A 4 -2.40 10.80 -11.13
N ILE A 5 -2.62 9.57 -11.59
CA ILE A 5 -3.82 8.79 -11.23
C ILE A 5 -3.83 8.52 -9.73
N TYR A 6 -2.72 8.06 -9.15
CA TYR A 6 -2.66 7.81 -7.71
C TYR A 6 -2.89 9.08 -6.91
N LYS A 7 -2.28 10.18 -7.34
CA LYS A 7 -2.41 11.47 -6.67
C LYS A 7 -3.86 11.96 -6.59
N LYS A 8 -4.65 11.69 -7.62
CA LYS A 8 -6.07 12.09 -7.70
C LYS A 8 -7.01 11.13 -7.01
N SER A 9 -6.54 9.95 -6.64
CA SER A 9 -7.36 8.93 -5.99
C SER A 9 -7.41 9.15 -4.49
N SER A 10 -8.57 8.88 -3.88
CA SER A 10 -8.73 8.92 -2.42
C SER A 10 -8.22 7.65 -1.76
N LEU A 11 -8.24 6.55 -2.49
CA LEU A 11 -7.88 5.23 -1.98
C LEU A 11 -7.53 4.33 -3.16
N THR A 12 -6.45 3.59 -3.03
CA THR A 12 -6.07 2.56 -4.01
C THR A 12 -6.49 1.19 -3.48
N ILE A 13 -7.26 0.47 -4.26
CA ILE A 13 -7.82 -0.85 -3.88
C ILE A 13 -7.15 -1.93 -4.70
N LEU A 14 -6.58 -2.94 -4.02
CA LEU A 14 -5.87 -4.05 -4.65
C LEU A 14 -6.42 -5.39 -4.17
N PRO A 15 -7.57 -5.86 -4.72
CA PRO A 15 -8.06 -7.21 -4.42
C PRO A 15 -7.22 -8.24 -5.18
N ILE A 16 -6.33 -8.92 -4.46
CA ILE A 16 -5.38 -9.86 -5.03
C ILE A 16 -5.77 -11.29 -4.67
N LYS A 17 -5.73 -12.18 -5.67
CA LYS A 17 -5.97 -13.60 -5.45
C LYS A 17 -4.93 -14.15 -4.47
N ASN A 18 -5.36 -14.97 -3.51
CA ASN A 18 -4.46 -15.52 -2.52
C ASN A 18 -3.39 -16.39 -3.19
N THR A 19 -2.13 -16.11 -2.87
CA THR A 19 -0.96 -16.77 -3.46
C THR A 19 0.22 -16.64 -2.52
N TYR A 20 1.17 -17.54 -2.65
CA TYR A 20 2.45 -17.45 -1.92
C TYR A 20 3.44 -16.51 -2.61
N GLN A 21 3.16 -16.08 -3.84
CA GLN A 21 4.03 -15.14 -4.54
C GLN A 21 3.71 -13.72 -4.13
N PRO A 22 4.74 -12.88 -3.89
CA PRO A 22 4.50 -11.47 -3.58
C PRO A 22 3.82 -10.74 -4.74
N SER A 23 2.77 -9.99 -4.43
CA SER A 23 2.01 -9.24 -5.42
C SER A 23 1.59 -7.90 -4.84
N GLY A 24 1.53 -6.88 -5.69
CA GLY A 24 1.04 -5.57 -5.33
C GLY A 24 2.05 -4.66 -4.67
N GLN A 25 3.31 -5.09 -4.50
CA GLN A 25 4.35 -4.29 -3.86
C GLN A 25 4.61 -2.98 -4.59
N SER A 26 4.84 -3.05 -5.88
CA SER A 26 5.16 -1.87 -6.68
C SER A 26 4.02 -0.85 -6.67
N VAL A 27 2.79 -1.31 -6.87
CA VAL A 27 1.60 -0.44 -6.85
C VAL A 27 1.41 0.19 -5.47
N THR A 28 1.58 -0.60 -4.42
CA THR A 28 1.45 -0.12 -3.03
C THR A 28 2.46 0.98 -2.74
N LEU A 29 3.73 0.76 -3.06
CA LEU A 29 4.77 1.74 -2.81
C LEU A 29 4.57 3.02 -3.63
N GLN A 30 4.17 2.89 -4.89
CA GLN A 30 3.90 4.05 -5.75
C GLN A 30 2.72 4.87 -5.23
N SER A 31 1.63 4.20 -4.85
CA SER A 31 0.44 4.88 -4.34
C SER A 31 0.73 5.63 -3.04
N MET A 32 1.36 4.95 -2.09
CA MET A 32 1.68 5.55 -0.79
C MET A 32 2.72 6.66 -0.89
N SER A 33 3.64 6.59 -1.86
CA SER A 33 4.66 7.60 -2.05
C SER A 33 4.08 8.96 -2.46
N VAL A 34 2.89 8.99 -3.04
CA VAL A 34 2.20 10.24 -3.38
C VAL A 34 1.07 10.57 -2.40
N GLY A 35 1.01 9.87 -1.28
CA GLY A 35 0.08 10.15 -0.20
C GLY A 35 -1.28 9.49 -0.33
N THR A 36 -1.45 8.54 -1.25
CA THR A 36 -2.72 7.83 -1.42
C THR A 36 -2.67 6.50 -0.65
N PRO A 37 -3.55 6.31 0.34
CA PRO A 37 -3.55 5.07 1.12
C PRO A 37 -3.97 3.87 0.29
N VAL A 38 -3.56 2.69 0.74
CA VAL A 38 -3.79 1.43 0.03
C VAL A 38 -4.61 0.46 0.88
N MET A 39 -5.57 -0.20 0.27
CA MET A 39 -6.32 -1.30 0.82
C MET A 39 -6.04 -2.52 -0.05
N ILE A 40 -5.34 -3.51 0.50
CA ILE A 40 -4.82 -4.64 -0.26
C ILE A 40 -5.13 -5.96 0.45
N THR A 41 -5.37 -7.01 -0.31
CA THR A 41 -5.54 -8.35 0.23
C THR A 41 -4.25 -8.81 0.89
N LYS A 42 -4.34 -9.26 2.15
CA LYS A 42 -3.21 -9.88 2.82
C LYS A 42 -3.16 -11.35 2.43
N THR A 43 -2.35 -11.66 1.43
CA THR A 43 -2.16 -13.03 0.96
C THR A 43 -1.11 -13.74 1.79
N ASP A 44 -1.00 -15.07 1.63
CA ASP A 44 0.03 -15.84 2.31
C ASP A 44 1.44 -15.43 1.85
N GLY A 45 1.54 -14.90 0.64
CA GLY A 45 2.80 -14.37 0.10
C GLY A 45 2.99 -12.87 0.27
N PHE A 46 2.29 -12.25 1.23
CA PHE A 46 2.41 -10.81 1.44
C PHE A 46 3.88 -10.44 1.67
N TRP A 47 4.36 -9.46 0.92
CA TRP A 47 5.79 -9.19 0.76
C TRP A 47 6.47 -8.52 1.96
N ASP A 48 5.74 -7.88 2.86
CA ASP A 48 6.37 -7.22 4.02
C ASP A 48 5.40 -7.07 5.21
N PRO A 49 5.14 -8.16 5.94
CA PRO A 49 4.22 -8.08 7.09
C PRO A 49 4.86 -7.43 8.32
N ILE A 50 6.15 -7.13 8.29
CA ILE A 50 6.83 -6.50 9.42
C ILE A 50 6.60 -5.00 9.43
N ASN A 51 6.77 -4.34 8.29
CA ASN A 51 6.62 -2.90 8.18
C ASN A 51 5.19 -2.44 7.90
N PHE A 52 4.41 -3.24 7.18
CA PHE A 52 3.04 -2.90 6.80
C PHE A 52 2.03 -3.57 7.73
N ILE A 53 1.44 -2.78 8.60
CA ILE A 53 0.56 -3.26 9.68
C ILE A 53 -0.85 -2.73 9.47
N ASN A 54 -1.83 -3.63 9.51
CA ASN A 54 -3.23 -3.29 9.29
C ASN A 54 -3.72 -2.22 10.27
N ASN A 55 -4.43 -1.24 9.76
CA ASN A 55 -5.01 -0.11 10.49
C ASN A 55 -3.98 0.80 11.15
N LYS A 56 -2.70 0.59 10.89
CA LYS A 56 -1.64 1.49 11.33
C LYS A 56 -1.11 2.36 10.18
N ASN A 57 -0.67 1.72 9.12
CA ASN A 57 -0.11 2.44 7.96
C ASN A 57 -0.63 1.93 6.61
N ILE A 58 -1.46 0.90 6.64
CA ILE A 58 -2.06 0.30 5.46
C ILE A 58 -3.38 -0.37 5.88
N HIS A 59 -4.22 -0.70 4.91
CA HIS A 59 -5.44 -1.48 5.16
C HIS A 59 -5.27 -2.86 4.56
N LEU A 60 -5.21 -3.89 5.40
CA LEU A 60 -5.04 -5.28 4.97
C LEU A 60 -6.36 -6.02 5.09
N ILE A 61 -6.78 -6.68 4.02
CA ILE A 61 -8.02 -7.45 3.95
C ILE A 61 -7.66 -8.93 3.94
N GLU A 62 -8.03 -9.65 4.99
CA GLU A 62 -7.70 -11.07 5.12
C GLU A 62 -8.63 -11.98 4.33
N LYS A 63 -9.92 -11.64 4.26
CA LYS A 63 -10.91 -12.42 3.53
C LYS A 63 -11.29 -11.69 2.25
N ASN A 64 -10.99 -12.31 1.12
CA ASN A 64 -11.24 -11.71 -0.19
C ASN A 64 -12.69 -11.95 -0.65
N GLU A 65 -13.64 -11.51 0.17
CA GLU A 65 -15.07 -11.61 -0.09
C GLU A 65 -15.65 -10.22 -0.33
N VAL A 66 -16.61 -10.13 -1.24
CA VAL A 66 -17.24 -8.86 -1.63
C VAL A 66 -17.78 -8.09 -0.42
N GLU A 67 -18.47 -8.77 0.49
CA GLU A 67 -19.02 -8.11 1.68
C GLU A 67 -17.95 -7.56 2.61
N VAL A 68 -16.84 -8.26 2.77
CA VAL A 68 -15.72 -7.79 3.60
C VAL A 68 -15.10 -6.54 2.97
N TRP A 69 -14.90 -6.55 1.66
CA TRP A 69 -14.40 -5.37 0.94
C TRP A 69 -15.34 -4.19 1.06
N LYS A 70 -16.65 -4.41 0.87
CA LYS A 70 -17.67 -3.36 1.01
C LYS A 70 -17.64 -2.72 2.39
N GLN A 71 -17.60 -3.54 3.44
CA GLN A 71 -17.58 -3.05 4.81
C GLN A 71 -16.35 -2.19 5.07
N ASN A 72 -15.20 -2.63 4.60
CA ASN A 72 -13.94 -1.90 4.82
C ASN A 72 -13.89 -0.60 4.00
N ILE A 73 -14.39 -0.61 2.78
CA ILE A 73 -14.45 0.59 1.95
C ILE A 73 -15.41 1.62 2.57
N ASN A 74 -16.58 1.18 3.03
CA ASN A 74 -17.54 2.07 3.68
C ASN A 74 -16.95 2.66 4.95
N ARG A 75 -16.29 1.83 5.76
CA ARG A 75 -15.63 2.28 6.98
C ARG A 75 -14.56 3.34 6.67
N TYR A 76 -13.81 3.15 5.58
CA TYR A 76 -12.80 4.10 5.17
C TYR A 76 -13.38 5.50 4.95
N PHE A 77 -14.54 5.59 4.31
CA PHE A 77 -15.18 6.88 4.05
C PHE A 77 -15.95 7.44 5.24
N GLU A 78 -16.32 6.62 6.21
CA GLU A 78 -17.06 7.03 7.41
C GLU A 78 -16.13 7.48 8.54
N GLU A 79 -15.02 6.79 8.77
CA GLU A 79 -14.09 7.05 9.88
C GLU A 79 -12.90 7.89 9.41
N LYS A 80 -13.18 9.10 8.99
CA LYS A 80 -12.17 9.98 8.38
C LYS A 80 -10.96 10.29 9.25
N LYS A 81 -11.16 10.49 10.55
CA LYS A 81 -10.06 10.82 11.48
C LYS A 81 -9.07 9.68 11.63
N GLU A 82 -9.58 8.47 11.83
CA GLU A 82 -8.75 7.28 11.96
C GLU A 82 -8.04 6.98 10.65
N MET A 83 -8.72 7.18 9.53
CA MET A 83 -8.15 6.95 8.20
C MET A 83 -7.06 7.96 7.86
N GLU A 84 -7.18 9.20 8.32
CA GLU A 84 -6.12 10.21 8.16
C GLU A 84 -4.86 9.82 8.92
N LYS A 85 -4.98 9.21 10.09
CA LYS A 85 -3.83 8.71 10.83
C LYS A 85 -3.12 7.59 10.07
N VAL A 86 -3.88 6.66 9.50
CA VAL A 86 -3.33 5.56 8.71
C VAL A 86 -2.60 6.12 7.47
N LYS A 87 -3.20 7.09 6.82
CA LYS A 87 -2.59 7.75 5.66
C LYS A 87 -1.27 8.43 6.04
N THR A 88 -1.25 9.18 7.14
CA THR A 88 -0.06 9.89 7.60
C THR A 88 1.05 8.91 7.97
N GLU A 89 0.75 7.86 8.72
CA GLU A 89 1.73 6.85 9.08
C GLU A 89 2.24 6.08 7.87
N GLY A 90 1.38 5.88 6.86
CA GLY A 90 1.78 5.26 5.60
C GLY A 90 2.81 6.11 4.86
N VAL A 91 2.58 7.41 4.76
CA VAL A 91 3.53 8.34 4.13
C VAL A 91 4.85 8.35 4.90
N GLU A 92 4.79 8.39 6.22
CA GLU A 92 5.99 8.37 7.06
C GLU A 92 6.81 7.11 6.86
N LEU A 93 6.16 5.95 6.77
CA LEU A 93 6.84 4.69 6.52
C LEU A 93 7.58 4.71 5.19
N ILE A 94 6.94 5.22 4.14
CA ILE A 94 7.56 5.31 2.82
C ILE A 94 8.77 6.24 2.83
N LEU A 95 8.66 7.38 3.51
CA LEU A 95 9.76 8.33 3.61
C LEU A 95 10.94 7.78 4.39
N GLU A 96 10.68 7.00 5.44
CA GLU A 96 11.74 6.44 6.26
C GLU A 96 12.43 5.24 5.62
N LYS A 97 11.65 4.28 5.11
CA LYS A 97 12.18 2.97 4.73
C LYS A 97 12.17 2.70 3.25
N PHE A 98 11.25 3.33 2.52
CA PHE A 98 11.07 3.09 1.10
C PHE A 98 11.19 4.37 0.29
N ASN A 99 12.04 5.28 0.77
CA ASN A 99 12.31 6.55 0.11
C ASN A 99 12.62 6.31 -1.37
N LEU A 100 11.94 7.06 -2.23
CA LEU A 100 12.06 6.88 -3.67
C LEU A 100 13.50 7.04 -4.16
N ASN A 101 14.26 7.96 -3.56
CA ASN A 101 15.66 8.15 -3.91
C ASN A 101 16.50 6.94 -3.51
N ASN A 102 16.24 6.36 -2.35
CA ASN A 102 16.92 5.15 -1.90
C ASN A 102 16.56 3.96 -2.78
N PHE A 103 15.28 3.86 -3.17
CA PHE A 103 14.79 2.81 -4.06
C PHE A 103 15.47 2.92 -5.43
N ASN A 104 15.51 4.11 -6.00
CA ASN A 104 16.16 4.36 -7.28
C ASN A 104 17.66 4.07 -7.22
N ARG A 105 18.32 4.44 -6.12
CA ARG A 105 19.74 4.16 -5.93
C ARG A 105 20.00 2.64 -5.89
N LYS A 106 19.17 1.90 -5.16
CA LYS A 106 19.30 0.44 -5.11
C LYS A 106 19.07 -0.21 -6.46
N LEU A 107 18.10 0.30 -7.22
CA LEU A 107 17.86 -0.17 -8.58
C LEU A 107 19.07 0.08 -9.49
N GLU A 108 19.63 1.26 -9.41
CA GLU A 108 20.83 1.60 -10.18
C GLU A 108 22.00 0.68 -9.82
N GLU A 109 22.20 0.42 -8.54
CA GLU A 109 23.24 -0.51 -8.08
C GLU A 109 23.05 -1.91 -8.67
N ILE A 110 21.81 -2.39 -8.70
CA ILE A 110 21.49 -3.72 -9.25
C ILE A 110 21.68 -3.74 -10.77
N ILE A 111 21.20 -2.71 -11.46
CA ILE A 111 21.22 -2.66 -12.92
C ILE A 111 22.64 -2.42 -13.47
N PHE A 112 23.39 -1.52 -12.86
CA PHE A 112 24.70 -1.10 -13.35
C PHE A 112 25.88 -1.78 -12.68
N LYS A 113 25.63 -2.57 -11.65
CA LYS A 113 26.68 -3.35 -10.98
C LYS A 113 27.03 -4.57 -11.82
N LYS A 114 28.24 -4.62 -12.30
CA LYS A 114 28.75 -5.77 -13.04
C LYS A 114 29.75 -6.55 -12.23
#